data_5dc46c463b1d8a363f9893a45ad25865
#
_entry.id   5dc46c463b1d8a363f9893a45ad25865
#
_cell.length_a   1.000
_cell.length_b   1.000
_cell.length_c   1.000
_cell.angle_alpha   90.00
_cell.angle_beta   90.00
_cell.angle_gamma   90.00
#
_symmetry.space_group_name_H-M   'P 1'
#
loop_
_entity.id
_entity.type
_entity.pdbx_description
1 polymer ?
#
loop_
_entity_poly.entity_id
_entity_poly.type
_entity_poly.pdbx_seq_one_letter_code
_entity_poly.pdbx_strand_id
1 'polypeptide(L)'
;FKAKYDAPDNGGGNGDNIDPGDYPPEPQIYEDPTPGSEHAGKVTKRTYRMITTVMQKYPQIKTAALYCWDAHPANPTSDHPMGRACDIPFYGCDQGNLDASNDPLTGKAAGNEAAQWLISNAKSFGISYIIWQGRIWEPGKGWYAYDGAGGIYNPNDCSGGHYDHIHVSVF
;
A
#
# COMPACT_ATOMS: atom_id res chain seq x y z
N PHE A 1 -19.33 -5.88 23.06
CA PHE A 1 -18.72 -4.61 22.64
C PHE A 1 -18.05 -4.90 21.30
N LYS A 2 -18.75 -4.67 20.19
CA LYS A 2 -18.11 -4.58 18.88
C LYS A 2 -17.26 -3.31 18.88
N ALA A 3 -15.95 -3.46 18.84
CA ALA A 3 -15.06 -2.34 18.67
C ALA A 3 -15.37 -1.67 17.33
N LYS A 4 -15.71 -0.41 17.41
CA LYS A 4 -16.05 0.50 16.33
C LYS A 4 -14.75 0.96 15.64
N TYR A 5 -14.06 0.02 14.97
CA TYR A 5 -12.94 0.32 14.09
C TYR A 5 -13.13 -0.46 12.81
N ASP A 6 -14.24 -0.21 12.15
CA ASP A 6 -14.32 -0.42 10.72
C ASP A 6 -13.21 0.44 10.08
N ALA A 7 -12.59 -0.07 9.03
CA ALA A 7 -11.71 0.76 8.19
C ALA A 7 -12.40 2.10 7.98
N PRO A 8 -11.67 3.23 8.00
CA PRO A 8 -12.30 4.53 8.01
C PRO A 8 -13.39 4.57 6.95
N ASP A 9 -14.64 4.41 7.44
CA ASP A 9 -15.80 4.64 6.63
C ASP A 9 -15.90 6.14 6.56
N ASN A 10 -15.84 6.61 5.38
CA ASN A 10 -16.20 7.96 4.99
C ASN A 10 -15.28 9.09 5.38
N GLY A 11 -15.13 9.70 4.59
CA GLY A 11 -15.14 11.10 4.55
C GLY A 11 -14.46 11.39 3.27
N GLY A 12 -15.24 11.87 2.38
CA GLY A 12 -14.80 12.67 1.28
C GLY A 12 -13.59 13.49 1.70
N GLY A 13 -12.45 12.89 1.61
CA GLY A 13 -11.15 13.50 1.82
C GLY A 13 -10.48 13.44 0.47
N ASN A 14 -10.54 14.49 -0.28
CA ASN A 14 -9.63 15.01 -1.30
C ASN A 14 -8.94 14.03 -2.30
N GLY A 15 -9.40 12.78 -2.45
CA GLY A 15 -9.05 11.94 -3.57
C GLY A 15 -9.91 12.18 -4.82
N ASP A 16 -10.87 13.08 -4.72
CA ASP A 16 -11.98 13.20 -5.68
C ASP A 16 -11.60 13.83 -7.02
N ASN A 17 -10.38 14.32 -7.18
CA ASN A 17 -9.95 15.01 -8.38
C ASN A 17 -8.50 14.67 -8.76
N ILE A 18 -8.20 13.37 -8.82
CA ILE A 18 -6.94 12.88 -9.39
C ILE A 18 -7.22 12.47 -10.83
N ASP A 19 -6.71 13.23 -11.77
CA ASP A 19 -6.73 12.88 -13.19
C ASP A 19 -5.47 12.06 -13.51
N PRO A 20 -5.59 10.80 -13.97
CA PRO A 20 -4.43 10.03 -14.42
C PRO A 20 -3.56 10.75 -15.47
N GLY A 21 -4.17 11.63 -16.27
CA GLY A 21 -3.47 12.46 -17.25
C GLY A 21 -2.45 13.44 -16.65
N ASP A 22 -2.60 13.79 -15.36
CA ASP A 22 -1.65 14.63 -14.64
C ASP A 22 -0.35 13.88 -14.28
N TYR A 23 -0.33 12.57 -14.46
CA TYR A 23 0.77 11.66 -14.05
C TYR A 23 1.31 10.87 -15.24
N PRO A 24 2.07 11.49 -16.14
CA PRO A 24 2.64 10.78 -17.29
C PRO A 24 3.55 9.64 -16.82
N PRO A 25 3.68 8.57 -17.64
CA PRO A 25 4.58 7.46 -17.33
C PRO A 25 6.01 7.95 -17.06
N GLU A 26 6.64 7.37 -16.04
CA GLU A 26 8.02 7.66 -15.66
C GLU A 26 8.93 6.45 -15.87
N PRO A 27 10.22 6.64 -16.23
CA PRO A 27 11.16 5.53 -16.31
C PRO A 27 11.57 5.03 -14.91
N GLN A 28 11.91 3.73 -14.84
CA GLN A 28 12.48 3.08 -13.65
C GLN A 28 14.00 3.35 -13.61
N ILE A 29 14.41 4.45 -13.01
CA ILE A 29 15.81 4.87 -12.99
C ILE A 29 16.39 5.02 -11.58
N TYR A 30 15.55 5.02 -10.55
CA TYR A 30 15.99 5.14 -9.17
C TYR A 30 16.14 3.75 -8.56
N GLU A 31 17.27 3.49 -7.92
CA GLU A 31 17.43 2.28 -7.10
C GLU A 31 16.35 2.27 -6.01
N ASP A 32 15.79 1.10 -5.72
CA ASP A 32 14.82 0.96 -4.63
C ASP A 32 15.49 1.29 -3.29
N PRO A 33 15.02 2.32 -2.57
CA PRO A 33 15.67 2.79 -1.34
C PRO A 33 15.26 2.00 -0.10
N THR A 34 14.44 0.96 -0.25
CA THR A 34 13.86 0.23 0.89
C THR A 34 14.80 -0.85 1.42
N PRO A 35 14.69 -1.21 2.72
CA PRO A 35 15.52 -2.26 3.31
C PRO A 35 15.31 -3.66 2.72
N GLY A 36 14.11 -3.91 2.18
CA GLY A 36 13.75 -5.18 1.53
C GLY A 36 14.22 -5.31 0.08
N SER A 37 15.05 -4.40 -0.39
CA SER A 37 15.54 -4.33 -1.77
C SER A 37 16.52 -5.45 -2.17
N GLU A 38 16.54 -6.56 -1.45
CA GLU A 38 17.24 -7.79 -1.90
C GLU A 38 16.81 -8.24 -3.30
N HIS A 39 15.68 -7.77 -3.73
CA HIS A 39 15.11 -7.96 -5.06
C HIS A 39 15.68 -7.01 -6.14
N ALA A 40 16.69 -6.22 -5.81
CA ALA A 40 17.59 -5.45 -6.67
C ALA A 40 16.98 -4.88 -7.96
N GLY A 41 15.92 -4.12 -7.84
CA GLY A 41 15.28 -3.46 -8.98
C GLY A 41 15.26 -1.95 -8.85
N LYS A 42 14.66 -1.32 -9.85
CA LYS A 42 14.52 0.13 -9.92
C LYS A 42 13.07 0.54 -9.84
N VAL A 43 12.86 1.70 -9.25
CA VAL A 43 11.54 2.33 -9.12
C VAL A 43 11.48 3.61 -9.93
N THR A 44 10.26 4.10 -10.15
CA THR A 44 10.05 5.41 -10.76
C THR A 44 10.41 6.53 -9.78
N LYS A 45 10.62 7.74 -10.28
CA LYS A 45 10.87 8.92 -9.44
C LYS A 45 9.71 9.16 -8.46
N ARG A 46 8.49 8.95 -8.93
CA ARG A 46 7.26 9.12 -8.13
C ARG A 46 7.23 8.14 -6.96
N THR A 47 7.49 6.86 -7.23
CA THR A 47 7.61 5.81 -6.21
C THR A 47 8.71 6.12 -5.20
N TYR A 48 9.90 6.48 -5.70
CA TYR A 48 11.05 6.85 -4.86
C TYR A 48 10.69 7.99 -3.88
N ARG A 49 10.08 9.07 -4.40
CA ARG A 49 9.65 10.21 -3.57
C ARG A 49 8.60 9.81 -2.54
N MET A 50 7.61 9.04 -2.94
CA MET A 50 6.55 8.58 -2.05
C MET A 50 7.13 7.73 -0.92
N ILE A 51 7.90 6.68 -1.23
CA ILE A 51 8.39 5.76 -0.21
C ILE A 51 9.44 6.38 0.71
N THR A 52 10.31 7.26 0.22
CA THR A 52 11.26 7.97 1.08
C THR A 52 10.54 8.88 2.08
N THR A 53 9.44 9.52 1.67
CA THR A 53 8.60 10.33 2.55
C THR A 53 7.88 9.46 3.60
N VAL A 54 7.37 8.29 3.19
CA VAL A 54 6.78 7.30 4.10
C VAL A 54 7.79 6.84 5.14
N MET A 55 9.01 6.48 4.74
CA MET A 55 10.07 6.04 5.65
C MET A 55 10.52 7.14 6.64
N GLN A 56 10.41 8.39 6.25
CA GLN A 56 10.68 9.53 7.16
C GLN A 56 9.57 9.70 8.19
N LYS A 57 8.32 9.56 7.75
CA LYS A 57 7.14 9.71 8.62
C LYS A 57 6.97 8.54 9.59
N TYR A 58 7.28 7.32 9.14
CA TYR A 58 7.11 6.08 9.88
C TYR A 58 8.45 5.34 10.03
N PRO A 59 9.40 5.86 10.83
CA PRO A 59 10.74 5.26 10.92
C PRO A 59 10.75 3.84 11.49
N GLN A 60 9.69 3.43 12.21
CA GLN A 60 9.51 2.09 12.77
C GLN A 60 9.30 1.00 11.71
N ILE A 61 8.86 1.37 10.49
CA ILE A 61 8.59 0.39 9.41
C ILE A 61 9.82 0.06 8.56
N LYS A 62 10.99 0.59 8.87
CA LYS A 62 12.24 0.31 8.14
C LYS A 62 12.74 -1.10 8.43
N THR A 63 12.04 -2.09 7.92
CA THR A 63 12.32 -3.52 8.08
C THR A 63 12.54 -4.17 6.72
N ALA A 64 13.07 -5.40 6.70
CA ALA A 64 13.23 -6.16 5.47
C ALA A 64 11.90 -6.50 4.75
N ALA A 65 10.77 -6.36 5.46
CA ALA A 65 9.45 -6.52 4.87
C ALA A 65 8.94 -5.28 4.10
N LEU A 66 9.64 -4.14 4.18
CA LEU A 66 9.38 -2.95 3.36
C LEU A 66 10.13 -3.08 2.04
N TYR A 67 9.42 -3.19 0.94
CA TYR A 67 10.01 -3.25 -0.40
C TYR A 67 9.10 -2.59 -1.43
N CYS A 68 9.67 -2.15 -2.56
CA CYS A 68 8.92 -1.59 -3.68
C CYS A 68 9.07 -2.45 -4.94
N TRP A 69 10.28 -2.67 -5.42
CA TRP A 69 10.48 -3.50 -6.60
C TRP A 69 10.46 -5.00 -6.25
N ASP A 70 9.71 -5.78 -7.00
CA ASP A 70 9.70 -7.24 -6.97
C ASP A 70 9.30 -7.77 -8.34
N ALA A 71 9.87 -8.91 -8.74
CA ALA A 71 9.60 -9.52 -10.04
C ALA A 71 8.19 -10.09 -10.16
N HIS A 72 7.52 -10.40 -9.07
CA HIS A 72 6.13 -10.88 -8.97
C HIS A 72 5.73 -11.92 -10.04
N PRO A 73 6.46 -13.03 -10.19
CA PRO A 73 6.25 -13.97 -11.30
C PRO A 73 4.85 -14.59 -11.32
N ALA A 74 4.19 -14.68 -10.16
CA ALA A 74 2.83 -15.19 -10.04
C ALA A 74 1.76 -14.18 -10.50
N ASN A 75 2.10 -12.90 -10.56
CA ASN A 75 1.21 -11.83 -10.99
C ASN A 75 1.94 -10.86 -11.93
N PRO A 76 2.03 -11.16 -13.23
CA PRO A 76 2.78 -10.34 -14.18
C PRO A 76 2.14 -8.97 -14.46
N THR A 77 0.91 -8.75 -13.98
CA THR A 77 0.20 -7.45 -14.08
C THR A 77 0.40 -6.57 -12.83
N SER A 78 1.15 -7.05 -11.85
CA SER A 78 1.52 -6.27 -10.67
C SER A 78 2.32 -5.02 -11.03
N ASP A 79 2.14 -3.96 -10.25
CA ASP A 79 2.91 -2.72 -10.40
C ASP A 79 4.33 -2.81 -9.80
N HIS A 80 4.63 -3.83 -9.00
CA HIS A 80 5.97 -4.05 -8.43
C HIS A 80 7.07 -4.22 -9.49
N PRO A 81 6.92 -5.08 -10.51
CA PRO A 81 7.91 -5.19 -11.59
C PRO A 81 8.07 -3.90 -12.39
N MET A 82 7.04 -3.07 -12.41
CA MET A 82 7.07 -1.77 -13.07
C MET A 82 7.69 -0.67 -12.22
N GLY A 83 8.11 -0.98 -10.98
CA GLY A 83 8.67 -0.02 -10.03
C GLY A 83 7.68 1.06 -9.59
N ARG A 84 6.39 0.77 -9.63
CA ARG A 84 5.30 1.70 -9.31
C ARG A 84 4.51 1.33 -8.06
N ALA A 85 4.90 0.29 -7.35
CA ALA A 85 4.25 -0.14 -6.12
C ALA A 85 5.24 -0.35 -4.99
N CYS A 86 4.74 -0.23 -3.75
CA CYS A 86 5.46 -0.58 -2.53
C CYS A 86 4.54 -1.33 -1.57
N ASP A 87 5.09 -2.30 -0.86
CA ASP A 87 4.47 -2.96 0.27
C ASP A 87 5.04 -2.42 1.57
N ILE A 88 4.17 -1.84 2.39
CA ILE A 88 4.52 -1.14 3.61
C ILE A 88 4.04 -1.97 4.80
N PRO A 89 4.95 -2.53 5.63
CA PRO A 89 4.57 -3.44 6.70
C PRO A 89 3.81 -2.71 7.81
N PHE A 90 2.54 -3.06 7.93
CA PHE A 90 1.67 -2.79 9.08
C PHE A 90 0.92 -4.08 9.38
N TYR A 91 1.18 -4.67 10.52
CA TYR A 91 0.72 -6.02 10.84
C TYR A 91 -0.67 -5.97 11.48
N GLY A 92 -1.71 -5.95 10.65
CA GLY A 92 -3.11 -6.03 11.08
C GLY A 92 -3.60 -7.44 11.33
N CYS A 93 -2.75 -8.47 11.12
CA CYS A 93 -3.06 -9.86 11.35
C CYS A 93 -1.92 -10.59 12.07
N ASP A 94 -2.26 -11.70 12.76
CA ASP A 94 -1.31 -12.61 13.38
C ASP A 94 -1.82 -14.05 13.26
N GLN A 95 -0.97 -14.97 12.75
CA GLN A 95 -1.21 -16.43 12.69
C GLN A 95 -2.61 -16.84 12.19
N GLY A 96 -3.12 -16.14 11.16
CA GLY A 96 -4.44 -16.41 10.59
C GLY A 96 -5.61 -15.69 11.29
N ASN A 97 -5.34 -14.94 12.34
CA ASN A 97 -6.32 -14.02 12.92
C ASN A 97 -6.18 -12.65 12.25
N LEU A 98 -7.11 -12.33 11.37
CA LEU A 98 -7.10 -11.11 10.55
C LEU A 98 -7.30 -9.80 11.35
N ASP A 99 -7.46 -9.90 12.67
CA ASP A 99 -7.79 -8.75 13.54
C ASP A 99 -6.94 -8.71 14.82
N ALA A 100 -5.81 -9.43 14.86
CA ALA A 100 -5.12 -9.75 16.09
C ALA A 100 -4.02 -8.79 16.53
N SER A 101 -3.46 -7.97 15.62
CA SER A 101 -2.35 -7.13 16.00
C SER A 101 -2.77 -5.80 16.60
N ASN A 102 -2.48 -5.61 17.88
CA ASN A 102 -2.70 -4.38 18.62
C ASN A 102 -1.40 -3.58 18.86
N ASP A 103 -0.32 -3.87 18.11
CA ASP A 103 0.90 -3.09 18.23
C ASP A 103 0.63 -1.62 17.91
N PRO A 104 0.95 -0.67 18.82
CA PRO A 104 0.57 0.74 18.65
C PRO A 104 1.34 1.45 17.52
N LEU A 105 2.46 0.87 17.06
CA LEU A 105 3.32 1.47 16.04
C LEU A 105 3.15 0.83 14.66
N THR A 106 2.81 -0.46 14.62
CA THR A 106 2.78 -1.24 13.38
C THR A 106 1.53 -2.12 13.23
N GLY A 107 0.64 -2.11 14.22
CA GLY A 107 -0.59 -2.90 14.17
C GLY A 107 -1.68 -2.28 13.28
N LYS A 108 -2.86 -2.88 13.30
CA LYS A 108 -4.01 -2.47 12.46
C LYS A 108 -4.40 -1.00 12.61
N ALA A 109 -4.41 -0.48 13.84
CA ALA A 109 -4.77 0.91 14.09
C ALA A 109 -3.76 1.89 13.46
N ALA A 110 -2.47 1.59 13.58
CA ALA A 110 -1.41 2.36 12.95
C ALA A 110 -1.47 2.26 11.41
N GLY A 111 -1.76 1.08 10.88
CA GLY A 111 -1.98 0.87 9.45
C GLY A 111 -3.18 1.64 8.90
N ASN A 112 -4.29 1.69 9.65
CA ASN A 112 -5.46 2.50 9.29
C ASN A 112 -5.12 3.99 9.20
N GLU A 113 -4.34 4.51 10.17
CA GLU A 113 -3.86 5.89 10.15
C GLU A 113 -2.93 6.15 8.96
N ALA A 114 -2.00 5.24 8.69
CA ALA A 114 -1.07 5.34 7.57
C ALA A 114 -1.79 5.29 6.22
N ALA A 115 -2.77 4.41 6.03
CA ALA A 115 -3.58 4.34 4.82
C ALA A 115 -4.37 5.65 4.62
N GLN A 116 -4.97 6.21 5.68
CA GLN A 116 -5.66 7.48 5.60
C GLN A 116 -4.71 8.65 5.27
N TRP A 117 -3.50 8.65 5.82
CA TRP A 117 -2.49 9.64 5.49
C TRP A 117 -2.05 9.54 4.02
N LEU A 118 -1.86 8.33 3.49
CA LEU A 118 -1.57 8.11 2.07
C LEU A 118 -2.69 8.65 1.18
N ILE A 119 -3.96 8.38 1.51
CA ILE A 119 -5.13 8.91 0.79
C ILE A 119 -5.12 10.44 0.80
N SER A 120 -4.86 11.06 1.96
CA SER A 120 -4.81 12.52 2.09
C SER A 120 -3.70 13.16 1.27
N ASN A 121 -2.67 12.40 0.92
CA ASN A 121 -1.55 12.83 0.08
C ASN A 121 -1.58 12.22 -1.33
N ALA A 122 -2.67 11.54 -1.71
CA ALA A 122 -2.74 10.77 -2.94
C ALA A 122 -2.46 11.61 -4.18
N LYS A 123 -2.98 12.84 -4.23
CA LYS A 123 -2.72 13.78 -5.33
C LYS A 123 -1.24 14.18 -5.38
N SER A 124 -0.61 14.46 -4.26
CA SER A 124 0.81 14.84 -4.20
C SER A 124 1.74 13.72 -4.64
N PHE A 125 1.43 12.48 -4.27
CA PHE A 125 2.23 11.31 -4.62
C PHE A 125 1.85 10.67 -5.96
N GLY A 126 0.69 11.01 -6.52
CA GLY A 126 0.16 10.37 -7.71
C GLY A 126 -0.26 8.93 -7.43
N ILE A 127 -0.93 8.68 -6.29
CA ILE A 127 -1.40 7.33 -5.93
C ILE A 127 -2.54 6.94 -6.83
N SER A 128 -2.43 5.77 -7.46
CA SER A 128 -3.46 5.17 -8.31
C SER A 128 -4.40 4.26 -7.52
N TYR A 129 -3.89 3.49 -6.56
CA TYR A 129 -4.71 2.72 -5.62
C TYR A 129 -3.92 2.31 -4.37
N ILE A 130 -4.66 1.91 -3.34
CA ILE A 130 -4.14 1.37 -2.07
C ILE A 130 -4.92 0.11 -1.76
N ILE A 131 -4.24 -0.97 -1.31
CA ILE A 131 -4.91 -2.16 -0.79
C ILE A 131 -4.54 -2.30 0.69
N TRP A 132 -5.56 -2.48 1.54
CA TRP A 132 -5.41 -2.66 2.98
C TRP A 132 -6.66 -3.31 3.58
N GLN A 133 -6.45 -4.28 4.46
CA GLN A 133 -7.52 -4.96 5.21
C GLN A 133 -8.64 -5.53 4.32
N GLY A 134 -8.27 -6.26 3.28
CA GLY A 134 -9.21 -6.89 2.35
C GLY A 134 -10.00 -5.92 1.47
N ARG A 135 -9.57 -4.67 1.39
CA ARG A 135 -10.22 -3.61 0.61
C ARG A 135 -9.22 -2.88 -0.28
N ILE A 136 -9.71 -2.36 -1.38
CA ILE A 136 -8.95 -1.50 -2.30
C ILE A 136 -9.59 -0.11 -2.36
N TRP A 137 -8.75 0.91 -2.31
CA TRP A 137 -9.14 2.30 -2.49
C TRP A 137 -8.60 2.83 -3.81
N GLU A 138 -9.44 3.54 -4.54
CA GLU A 138 -9.05 4.27 -5.75
C GLU A 138 -9.61 5.71 -5.71
N PRO A 139 -8.89 6.67 -6.30
CA PRO A 139 -9.41 8.03 -6.47
C PRO A 139 -10.80 8.04 -7.13
N GLY A 140 -11.72 8.81 -6.58
CA GLY A 140 -13.08 8.96 -7.10
C GLY A 140 -14.03 7.79 -6.81
N LYS A 141 -13.52 6.62 -6.39
CA LYS A 141 -14.35 5.45 -6.05
C LYS A 141 -14.42 5.21 -4.53
N GLY A 142 -13.35 5.60 -3.78
CA GLY A 142 -13.22 5.25 -2.38
C GLY A 142 -12.88 3.77 -2.15
N TRP A 143 -13.21 3.26 -0.96
CA TRP A 143 -12.93 1.89 -0.54
C TRP A 143 -14.01 0.91 -1.01
N TYR A 144 -13.59 -0.23 -1.58
CA TYR A 144 -14.47 -1.35 -1.91
C TYR A 144 -13.74 -2.69 -1.69
N ALA A 145 -14.44 -3.82 -1.79
CA ALA A 145 -13.87 -5.14 -1.53
C ALA A 145 -12.75 -5.45 -2.54
N TYR A 146 -11.63 -5.95 -2.03
CA TYR A 146 -10.53 -6.46 -2.85
C TYR A 146 -10.80 -7.92 -3.25
N ASP A 147 -10.63 -8.24 -4.51
CA ASP A 147 -10.93 -9.54 -5.09
C ASP A 147 -9.72 -10.49 -5.21
N GLY A 148 -8.57 -10.09 -4.66
CA GLY A 148 -7.35 -10.89 -4.77
C GLY A 148 -6.67 -10.78 -6.13
N ALA A 149 -6.70 -9.61 -6.77
CA ALA A 149 -6.19 -9.40 -8.13
C ALA A 149 -6.84 -10.36 -9.16
N GLY A 150 -8.17 -10.36 -9.18
CA GLY A 150 -8.93 -11.25 -10.05
C GLY A 150 -8.84 -12.73 -9.66
N GLY A 151 -8.59 -13.00 -8.38
CA GLY A 151 -8.51 -14.35 -7.82
C GLY A 151 -7.13 -15.01 -7.89
N ILE A 152 -6.07 -14.24 -8.23
CA ILE A 152 -4.68 -14.74 -8.16
C ILE A 152 -4.29 -15.01 -6.71
N TYR A 153 -4.71 -14.14 -5.79
CA TYR A 153 -4.48 -14.26 -4.35
C TYR A 153 -5.77 -14.58 -3.61
N ASN A 154 -5.65 -15.25 -2.47
CA ASN A 154 -6.79 -15.44 -1.58
C ASN A 154 -7.02 -14.16 -0.74
N PRO A 155 -8.11 -13.40 -0.96
CA PRO A 155 -8.34 -12.16 -0.22
C PRO A 155 -8.70 -12.36 1.26
N ASN A 156 -8.87 -13.63 1.70
CA ASN A 156 -9.23 -13.99 3.07
C ASN A 156 -8.04 -14.49 3.90
N ASP A 157 -6.83 -14.52 3.35
CA ASP A 157 -5.63 -14.81 4.13
C ASP A 157 -4.83 -13.53 4.45
N CYS A 158 -3.84 -13.68 5.31
CA CYS A 158 -3.11 -12.55 5.87
C CYS A 158 -2.41 -11.69 4.81
N SER A 159 -1.63 -12.31 3.96
CA SER A 159 -0.86 -11.61 2.93
C SER A 159 -1.69 -11.37 1.66
N GLY A 160 -2.46 -12.37 1.23
CA GLY A 160 -3.30 -12.27 0.04
C GLY A 160 -4.40 -11.22 0.15
N GLY A 161 -4.91 -10.98 1.35
CA GLY A 161 -5.88 -9.92 1.64
C GLY A 161 -5.26 -8.62 2.14
N HIS A 162 -3.93 -8.50 2.16
CA HIS A 162 -3.21 -7.30 2.61
C HIS A 162 -3.58 -6.88 4.05
N TYR A 163 -3.59 -7.86 4.97
CA TYR A 163 -3.81 -7.61 6.39
C TYR A 163 -2.49 -7.40 7.15
N ASP A 164 -1.36 -7.79 6.58
CA ASP A 164 -0.01 -7.67 7.14
C ASP A 164 0.84 -6.55 6.50
N HIS A 165 0.34 -5.92 5.46
CA HIS A 165 0.98 -4.79 4.80
C HIS A 165 -0.02 -3.91 4.06
N ILE A 166 0.33 -2.65 3.88
CA ILE A 166 -0.37 -1.73 2.96
C ILE A 166 0.34 -1.81 1.62
N HIS A 167 -0.36 -2.25 0.59
CA HIS A 167 0.09 -2.09 -0.78
C HIS A 167 -0.30 -0.71 -1.30
N VAL A 168 0.62 0.01 -1.91
CA VAL A 168 0.37 1.31 -2.53
C VAL A 168 0.98 1.37 -3.92
N SER A 169 0.16 1.72 -4.91
CA SER A 169 0.58 1.93 -6.29
C SER A 169 0.46 3.39 -6.70
N VAL A 170 1.37 3.82 -7.58
CA VAL A 170 1.35 5.16 -8.19
C VAL A 170 1.16 5.05 -9.71
N PHE A 171 0.66 6.12 -10.35
CA PHE A 171 0.47 6.19 -11.81
C PHE A 171 1.78 6.07 -12.59
#